data_061e7af56fe6de5f9a2d44d29ad21499
#
_entry.id   061e7af56fe6de5f9a2d44d29ad21499
#
_cell.length_a   1.000
_cell.length_b   1.000
_cell.length_c   1.000
_cell.angle_alpha   90.00
_cell.angle_beta   90.00
_cell.angle_gamma   90.00
#
_symmetry.space_group_name_H-M   'P 1'
#
loop_
_entity.id
_entity.type
_entity.pdbx_description
1 polymer ?
#
loop_
_entity_poly.entity_id
_entity_poly.type
_entity_poly.pdbx_seq_one_letter_code
_entity_poly.pdbx_strand_id
1 'polypeptide(L)'
;TYDEYWAAIDPEPHFDSIAVPAFNMGGWYDLYSTYTFTTFNDLIRKGSGEARRSRLIVGPWPHRLSTSTWLGDVDFGVASRVDLDAEELRWFDYWLKGIDNGIVDEPPLRLFIMGTNVWRDEHEWPLDRTDWQKWHLHSSGGANTVRGDGGLSRDTPADETPDRFVYDPAFPVQTVGGNNCCSPELVPWGPYDQRAVEMRSDVLVYTSGPLEEDLEVTGPIKLVLHAATDGPDTDWTGKLVDVAPNGFARNLCDGILRARCRESLTEPSLLEANRVY
;
A
#
# COMPACT_ATOMS: atom_id res chain seq x y z
N THR A 1 5.62 -16.52 13.13
CA THR A 1 7.03 -16.76 12.72
C THR A 1 6.99 -17.53 11.42
N TYR A 2 7.82 -17.16 10.46
CA TYR A 2 8.01 -17.89 9.22
C TYR A 2 8.83 -19.16 9.56
N ASP A 3 8.25 -20.33 9.32
CA ASP A 3 8.81 -21.63 9.64
C ASP A 3 8.78 -22.59 8.44
N GLU A 4 9.11 -23.85 8.65
CA GLU A 4 9.17 -24.88 7.60
C GLU A 4 7.82 -25.05 6.86
N TYR A 5 6.69 -24.86 7.55
CA TYR A 5 5.39 -24.91 6.93
C TYR A 5 5.21 -23.78 5.90
N TRP A 6 5.52 -22.55 6.28
CA TRP A 6 5.43 -21.40 5.39
C TRP A 6 6.44 -21.48 4.25
N ALA A 7 7.68 -21.91 4.55
CA ALA A 7 8.71 -22.08 3.53
C ALA A 7 8.32 -23.11 2.44
N ALA A 8 7.55 -24.14 2.82
CA ALA A 8 7.10 -25.16 1.87
C ALA A 8 6.04 -24.68 0.87
N ILE A 9 5.32 -23.62 1.19
CA ILE A 9 4.25 -23.05 0.35
C ILE A 9 4.59 -21.65 -0.20
N ASP A 10 5.77 -21.13 0.13
CA ASP A 10 6.26 -19.84 -0.35
C ASP A 10 6.74 -19.98 -1.80
N PRO A 11 6.14 -19.27 -2.76
CA PRO A 11 6.58 -19.31 -4.15
C PRO A 11 7.87 -18.50 -4.41
N GLU A 12 8.28 -17.62 -3.49
CA GLU A 12 9.37 -16.67 -3.72
C GLU A 12 10.70 -17.35 -4.11
N PRO A 13 11.13 -18.47 -3.47
CA PRO A 13 12.34 -19.17 -3.86
C PRO A 13 12.26 -19.91 -5.21
N HIS A 14 11.05 -19.99 -5.81
CA HIS A 14 10.76 -20.85 -6.96
C HIS A 14 10.36 -20.09 -8.23
N PHE A 15 10.41 -18.77 -8.23
CA PHE A 15 10.04 -17.97 -9.41
C PHE A 15 10.86 -18.30 -10.66
N ASP A 16 12.11 -18.69 -10.52
CA ASP A 16 13.00 -19.09 -11.63
C ASP A 16 12.52 -20.36 -12.36
N SER A 17 11.79 -21.22 -11.67
CA SER A 17 11.19 -22.43 -12.24
C SER A 17 9.84 -22.19 -12.92
N ILE A 18 9.22 -21.04 -12.75
CA ILE A 18 7.95 -20.70 -13.39
C ILE A 18 8.21 -20.28 -14.84
N ALA A 19 7.64 -21.03 -15.77
CA ALA A 19 7.81 -20.81 -17.22
C ALA A 19 6.53 -20.34 -17.91
N VAL A 20 5.38 -20.40 -17.24
CA VAL A 20 4.10 -19.99 -17.79
C VAL A 20 3.81 -18.53 -17.48
N PRO A 21 3.21 -17.77 -18.41
CA PRO A 21 2.85 -16.38 -18.17
C PRO A 21 1.64 -16.30 -17.23
N ALA A 22 1.60 -15.28 -16.41
CA ALA A 22 0.51 -15.00 -15.50
C ALA A 22 -0.16 -13.66 -15.81
N PHE A 23 -1.49 -13.62 -15.73
CA PHE A 23 -2.24 -12.38 -15.70
C PHE A 23 -2.60 -12.07 -14.24
N ASN A 24 -1.89 -11.09 -13.68
CA ASN A 24 -2.07 -10.68 -12.31
C ASN A 24 -3.10 -9.54 -12.23
N MET A 25 -3.96 -9.60 -11.25
CA MET A 25 -4.95 -8.56 -10.97
C MET A 25 -4.87 -8.15 -9.52
N GLY A 26 -4.88 -6.87 -9.25
CA GLY A 26 -4.81 -6.34 -7.89
C GLY A 26 -5.57 -5.03 -7.73
N GLY A 27 -5.69 -4.59 -6.50
CA GLY A 27 -6.32 -3.34 -6.14
C GLY A 27 -5.43 -2.46 -5.27
N TRP A 28 -5.58 -1.14 -5.39
CA TRP A 28 -4.87 -0.19 -4.54
C TRP A 28 -5.24 -0.35 -3.06
N TYR A 29 -6.44 -0.85 -2.77
CA TYR A 29 -6.94 -1.13 -1.43
C TYR A 29 -6.98 -2.62 -1.10
N ASP A 30 -6.18 -3.43 -1.82
CA ASP A 30 -5.99 -4.84 -1.53
C ASP A 30 -4.90 -5.03 -0.47
N LEU A 31 -5.15 -5.90 0.53
CA LEU A 31 -4.16 -6.24 1.53
C LEU A 31 -2.90 -6.89 0.93
N TYR A 32 -3.02 -7.48 -0.26
CA TYR A 32 -1.91 -8.10 -0.99
C TYR A 32 -1.28 -7.17 -2.03
N SER A 33 -1.62 -5.88 -2.09
CA SER A 33 -1.14 -4.98 -3.14
C SER A 33 0.39 -5.01 -3.29
N THR A 34 1.14 -4.95 -2.18
CA THR A 34 2.61 -5.03 -2.21
C THR A 34 3.10 -6.34 -2.82
N TYR A 35 2.52 -7.47 -2.42
CA TYR A 35 2.91 -8.79 -2.93
C TYR A 35 2.49 -8.99 -4.39
N THR A 36 1.38 -8.41 -4.82
CA THR A 36 0.95 -8.43 -6.23
C THR A 36 2.01 -7.80 -7.13
N PHE A 37 2.55 -6.65 -6.76
CA PHE A 37 3.65 -6.02 -7.50
C PHE A 37 4.96 -6.80 -7.40
N THR A 38 5.27 -7.35 -6.24
CA THR A 38 6.47 -8.18 -6.04
C THR A 38 6.40 -9.43 -6.91
N THR A 39 5.27 -10.14 -6.90
CA THR A 39 5.03 -11.33 -7.73
C THR A 39 5.16 -11.00 -9.21
N PHE A 40 4.54 -9.92 -9.68
CA PHE A 40 4.67 -9.48 -11.06
C PHE A 40 6.13 -9.21 -11.44
N ASN A 41 6.87 -8.46 -10.61
CA ASN A 41 8.27 -8.17 -10.85
C ASN A 41 9.14 -9.42 -10.87
N ASP A 42 8.88 -10.35 -9.96
CA ASP A 42 9.65 -11.60 -9.88
C ASP A 42 9.39 -12.51 -11.07
N LEU A 43 8.15 -12.60 -11.55
CA LEU A 43 7.84 -13.31 -12.80
C LEU A 43 8.59 -12.71 -14.00
N ILE A 44 8.61 -11.39 -14.12
CA ILE A 44 9.31 -10.70 -15.21
C ILE A 44 10.83 -10.86 -15.11
N ARG A 45 11.41 -10.74 -13.91
CA ARG A 45 12.87 -10.68 -13.71
C ARG A 45 13.51 -12.06 -13.51
N LYS A 46 12.87 -12.93 -12.73
CA LYS A 46 13.40 -14.23 -12.33
C LYS A 46 12.78 -15.37 -13.15
N GLY A 47 11.54 -15.24 -13.60
CA GLY A 47 10.81 -16.27 -14.34
C GLY A 47 11.54 -16.71 -15.61
N SER A 48 11.28 -17.94 -16.05
CA SER A 48 11.82 -18.52 -17.27
C SER A 48 10.79 -18.50 -18.41
N GLY A 49 11.20 -18.77 -19.64
CA GLY A 49 10.29 -18.90 -20.79
C GLY A 49 9.33 -17.72 -20.92
N GLU A 50 8.06 -18.04 -21.06
CA GLU A 50 6.98 -17.05 -21.27
C GLU A 50 6.53 -16.36 -19.98
N ALA A 51 6.97 -16.78 -18.79
CA ALA A 51 6.67 -16.09 -17.54
C ALA A 51 7.06 -14.60 -17.56
N ARG A 52 8.12 -14.26 -18.33
CA ARG A 52 8.57 -12.87 -18.52
C ARG A 52 7.60 -12.00 -19.31
N ARG A 53 6.56 -12.58 -19.88
CA ARG A 53 5.48 -11.89 -20.59
C ARG A 53 4.20 -11.79 -19.74
N SER A 54 4.34 -12.00 -18.41
CA SER A 54 3.25 -11.79 -17.46
C SER A 54 2.76 -10.35 -17.47
N ARG A 55 1.48 -10.18 -17.14
CA ARG A 55 0.82 -8.87 -17.09
C ARG A 55 0.27 -8.59 -15.70
N LEU A 56 0.08 -7.32 -15.39
CA LEU A 56 -0.55 -6.85 -14.16
C LEU A 56 -1.52 -5.71 -14.46
N ILE A 57 -2.73 -5.81 -13.93
CA ILE A 57 -3.69 -4.70 -13.88
C ILE A 57 -4.00 -4.35 -12.43
N VAL A 58 -3.93 -3.06 -12.09
CA VAL A 58 -4.24 -2.56 -10.74
C VAL A 58 -5.24 -1.43 -10.82
N GLY A 59 -6.41 -1.67 -10.24
CA GLY A 59 -7.51 -0.71 -10.19
C GLY A 59 -7.79 -0.18 -8.79
N PRO A 60 -8.77 0.73 -8.66
CA PRO A 60 -9.17 1.28 -7.36
C PRO A 60 -10.07 0.27 -6.61
N TRP A 61 -9.60 -0.96 -6.49
CA TRP A 61 -10.36 -2.08 -5.93
C TRP A 61 -9.82 -2.51 -4.57
N PRO A 62 -10.69 -3.12 -3.74
CA PRO A 62 -10.26 -3.88 -2.56
C PRO A 62 -9.83 -5.29 -2.99
N HIS A 63 -9.55 -6.17 -2.03
CA HIS A 63 -9.24 -7.59 -2.28
C HIS A 63 -10.30 -8.30 -3.15
N ARG A 64 -11.55 -7.97 -2.98
CA ARG A 64 -12.62 -8.44 -3.88
C ARG A 64 -12.75 -7.45 -5.04
N LEU A 65 -12.25 -7.84 -6.22
CA LEU A 65 -12.39 -7.06 -7.44
C LEU A 65 -13.86 -6.69 -7.68
N SER A 66 -14.11 -5.47 -8.09
CA SER A 66 -15.46 -4.93 -8.22
C SER A 66 -15.61 -4.09 -9.49
N THR A 67 -16.78 -4.18 -10.10
CA THR A 67 -17.21 -3.31 -11.21
C THR A 67 -17.92 -2.05 -10.71
N SER A 68 -18.09 -1.88 -9.40
CA SER A 68 -18.62 -0.66 -8.82
C SER A 68 -17.67 0.52 -9.08
N THR A 69 -18.22 1.69 -9.35
CA THR A 69 -17.42 2.93 -9.37
C THR A 69 -17.13 3.45 -7.97
N TRP A 70 -17.91 3.02 -6.97
CA TRP A 70 -17.76 3.40 -5.58
C TRP A 70 -16.97 2.38 -4.79
N LEU A 71 -16.02 2.89 -4.01
CA LEU A 71 -15.36 2.14 -2.95
C LEU A 71 -15.25 3.05 -1.72
N GLY A 72 -15.71 2.57 -0.56
CA GLY A 72 -15.77 3.41 0.64
C GLY A 72 -16.57 4.69 0.38
N ASP A 73 -16.00 5.81 0.77
CA ASP A 73 -16.62 7.14 0.62
C ASP A 73 -16.30 7.82 -0.74
N VAL A 74 -15.67 7.11 -1.68
CA VAL A 74 -15.18 7.71 -2.94
C VAL A 74 -15.83 7.08 -4.17
N ASP A 75 -16.32 7.92 -5.08
CA ASP A 75 -16.70 7.55 -6.45
C ASP A 75 -15.52 7.80 -7.40
N PHE A 76 -14.96 6.74 -7.95
CA PHE A 76 -13.87 6.82 -8.94
C PHE A 76 -14.39 7.04 -10.37
N GLY A 77 -15.70 7.14 -10.54
CA GLY A 77 -16.35 7.42 -11.83
C GLY A 77 -16.36 6.23 -12.79
N VAL A 78 -17.04 6.41 -13.90
CA VAL A 78 -17.23 5.32 -14.89
C VAL A 78 -15.92 4.86 -15.54
N ALA A 79 -14.91 5.71 -15.58
CA ALA A 79 -13.59 5.35 -16.10
C ALA A 79 -12.88 4.27 -15.27
N SER A 80 -13.26 4.09 -14.00
CA SER A 80 -12.69 3.03 -13.15
C SER A 80 -13.14 1.61 -13.54
N ARG A 81 -14.22 1.52 -14.33
CA ARG A 81 -14.75 0.22 -14.74
C ARG A 81 -13.88 -0.43 -15.82
N VAL A 82 -13.59 -1.69 -15.62
CA VAL A 82 -12.95 -2.56 -16.60
C VAL A 82 -13.76 -3.86 -16.66
N ASP A 83 -13.98 -4.36 -17.85
CA ASP A 83 -14.51 -5.70 -18.07
C ASP A 83 -13.36 -6.70 -17.90
N LEU A 84 -13.14 -7.13 -16.65
CA LEU A 84 -12.06 -8.06 -16.31
C LEU A 84 -12.28 -9.43 -16.96
N ASP A 85 -13.52 -9.88 -17.11
CA ASP A 85 -13.84 -11.13 -17.77
C ASP A 85 -13.40 -11.08 -19.26
N ALA A 86 -13.62 -9.95 -19.93
CA ALA A 86 -13.14 -9.75 -21.29
C ALA A 86 -11.61 -9.73 -21.38
N GLU A 87 -10.92 -9.10 -20.42
CA GLU A 87 -9.44 -9.10 -20.38
C GLU A 87 -8.88 -10.50 -20.11
N GLU A 88 -9.47 -11.27 -19.19
CA GLU A 88 -9.13 -12.67 -18.96
C GLU A 88 -9.37 -13.54 -20.20
N LEU A 89 -10.50 -13.35 -20.86
CA LEU A 89 -10.82 -14.10 -22.08
C LEU A 89 -9.79 -13.82 -23.18
N ARG A 90 -9.43 -12.57 -23.40
CA ARG A 90 -8.37 -12.17 -24.35
C ARG A 90 -7.03 -12.84 -24.00
N TRP A 91 -6.67 -12.87 -22.72
CA TRP A 91 -5.46 -13.54 -22.23
C TRP A 91 -5.44 -15.02 -22.56
N PHE A 92 -6.51 -15.76 -22.21
CA PHE A 92 -6.60 -17.19 -22.45
C PHE A 92 -6.82 -17.54 -23.94
N ASP A 93 -7.47 -16.69 -24.72
CA ASP A 93 -7.58 -16.86 -26.17
C ASP A 93 -6.21 -16.83 -26.84
N TYR A 94 -5.33 -15.94 -26.41
CA TYR A 94 -3.96 -15.89 -26.92
C TYR A 94 -3.14 -17.11 -26.48
N TRP A 95 -3.04 -17.33 -25.17
CA TRP A 95 -2.11 -18.34 -24.64
C TRP A 95 -2.56 -19.78 -24.79
N LEU A 96 -3.86 -20.07 -24.76
CA LEU A 96 -4.38 -21.43 -24.82
C LEU A 96 -4.94 -21.82 -26.19
N LYS A 97 -5.42 -20.83 -26.97
CA LYS A 97 -6.01 -21.09 -28.29
C LYS A 97 -5.13 -20.61 -29.45
N GLY A 98 -4.08 -19.85 -29.17
CA GLY A 98 -3.19 -19.29 -30.19
C GLY A 98 -3.85 -18.21 -31.05
N ILE A 99 -4.90 -17.56 -30.54
CA ILE A 99 -5.56 -16.45 -31.23
C ILE A 99 -4.73 -15.19 -31.05
N ASP A 100 -4.16 -14.70 -32.14
CA ASP A 100 -3.45 -13.42 -32.13
C ASP A 100 -4.45 -12.26 -31.99
N ASN A 101 -4.48 -11.64 -30.82
CA ASN A 101 -5.36 -10.54 -30.47
C ASN A 101 -4.60 -9.30 -29.98
N GLY A 102 -3.27 -9.30 -30.15
CA GLY A 102 -2.38 -8.19 -29.82
C GLY A 102 -2.10 -8.00 -28.33
N ILE A 103 -2.67 -8.83 -27.42
CA ILE A 103 -2.54 -8.60 -25.98
C ILE A 103 -1.09 -8.64 -25.48
N VAL A 104 -0.22 -9.38 -26.15
CA VAL A 104 1.19 -9.50 -25.76
C VAL A 104 2.08 -8.36 -26.24
N ASP A 105 1.57 -7.52 -27.15
CA ASP A 105 2.24 -6.34 -27.66
C ASP A 105 1.87 -5.08 -26.85
N GLU A 106 0.85 -5.18 -25.99
CA GLU A 106 0.49 -4.10 -25.07
C GLU A 106 1.49 -4.02 -23.92
N PRO A 107 1.68 -2.82 -23.31
CA PRO A 107 2.48 -2.67 -22.10
C PRO A 107 2.04 -3.65 -20.99
N PRO A 108 3.00 -4.25 -20.28
CA PRO A 108 2.68 -5.34 -19.33
C PRO A 108 1.97 -4.90 -18.06
N LEU A 109 1.95 -3.60 -17.77
CA LEU A 109 1.39 -3.05 -16.55
C LEU A 109 0.32 -2.00 -16.87
N ARG A 110 -0.86 -2.14 -16.29
CA ARG A 110 -1.95 -1.17 -16.41
C ARG A 110 -2.42 -0.70 -15.06
N LEU A 111 -2.29 0.60 -14.79
CA LEU A 111 -2.58 1.23 -13.50
C LEU A 111 -3.73 2.21 -13.61
N PHE A 112 -4.63 2.17 -12.65
CA PHE A 112 -5.60 3.25 -12.46
C PHE A 112 -5.02 4.33 -11.56
N ILE A 113 -4.86 5.53 -12.08
CA ILE A 113 -4.34 6.68 -11.34
C ILE A 113 -5.51 7.36 -10.63
N MET A 114 -5.60 7.13 -9.32
CA MET A 114 -6.63 7.73 -8.47
C MET A 114 -6.45 9.25 -8.40
N GLY A 115 -7.55 9.98 -8.27
CA GLY A 115 -7.55 11.45 -8.30
C GLY A 115 -7.82 12.01 -9.70
N THR A 116 -6.95 11.70 -10.66
CA THR A 116 -7.22 11.99 -12.08
C THR A 116 -8.20 10.99 -12.70
N ASN A 117 -8.34 9.82 -12.08
CA ASN A 117 -9.26 8.75 -12.47
C ASN A 117 -9.10 8.29 -13.93
N VAL A 118 -7.85 8.04 -14.31
CA VAL A 118 -7.49 7.54 -15.65
C VAL A 118 -6.70 6.25 -15.56
N TRP A 119 -6.89 5.38 -16.54
CA TRP A 119 -6.01 4.23 -16.76
C TRP A 119 -4.75 4.66 -17.49
N ARG A 120 -3.61 4.10 -17.09
CA ARG A 120 -2.32 4.36 -17.69
C ARG A 120 -1.55 3.06 -17.86
N ASP A 121 -1.04 2.86 -19.08
CA ASP A 121 -0.22 1.72 -19.40
C ASP A 121 1.25 2.04 -19.13
N GLU A 122 1.97 1.10 -18.51
CA GLU A 122 3.34 1.26 -18.05
C GLU A 122 4.18 0.02 -18.41
N HIS A 123 5.49 0.20 -18.49
CA HIS A 123 6.40 -0.86 -18.87
C HIS A 123 7.07 -1.57 -17.69
N GLU A 124 7.07 -0.96 -16.52
CA GLU A 124 7.79 -1.45 -15.35
C GLU A 124 7.23 -0.91 -14.03
N TRP A 125 7.59 -1.59 -12.94
CA TRP A 125 7.33 -1.14 -11.59
C TRP A 125 8.56 -1.36 -10.68
N PRO A 126 9.01 -0.37 -9.83
CA PRO A 126 8.55 1.03 -9.86
C PRO A 126 8.84 1.68 -11.21
N LEU A 127 8.16 2.80 -11.53
CA LEU A 127 8.36 3.51 -12.78
C LEU A 127 9.77 4.12 -12.82
N ASP A 128 10.48 3.98 -13.95
CA ASP A 128 11.84 4.54 -14.12
C ASP A 128 11.89 6.06 -13.91
N ARG A 129 10.82 6.75 -14.26
CA ARG A 129 10.66 8.19 -14.08
C ARG A 129 10.30 8.63 -12.67
N THR A 130 10.18 7.71 -11.70
CA THR A 130 9.83 8.06 -10.32
C THR A 130 10.93 8.91 -9.69
N ASP A 131 10.58 10.13 -9.28
CA ASP A 131 11.44 10.98 -8.46
C ASP A 131 11.25 10.64 -6.98
N TRP A 132 12.25 9.95 -6.41
CA TRP A 132 12.22 9.51 -5.01
C TRP A 132 12.49 10.66 -4.06
N GLN A 133 11.44 11.11 -3.37
CA GLN A 133 11.50 12.24 -2.45
C GLN A 133 11.37 11.80 -1.01
N LYS A 134 12.13 12.47 -0.14
CA LYS A 134 12.03 12.31 1.31
C LYS A 134 11.18 13.43 1.89
N TRP A 135 10.23 13.03 2.71
CA TRP A 135 9.44 13.92 3.54
C TRP A 135 9.71 13.57 4.99
N HIS A 136 9.93 14.56 5.82
CA HIS A 136 10.30 14.40 7.22
C HIS A 136 9.13 14.76 8.13
N LEU A 137 9.01 13.99 9.21
CA LEU A 137 8.05 14.24 10.28
C LEU A 137 8.67 15.22 11.26
N HIS A 138 7.96 16.30 11.58
CA HIS A 138 8.41 17.37 12.46
C HIS A 138 7.42 17.59 13.59
N SER A 139 7.90 17.86 14.81
CA SER A 139 7.08 18.35 15.92
C SER A 139 7.94 18.94 17.03
N SER A 140 7.31 19.59 17.97
CA SER A 140 7.92 19.97 19.25
C SER A 140 7.54 19.00 20.38
N GLY A 141 7.09 17.79 20.03
CA GLY A 141 6.65 16.75 20.96
C GLY A 141 5.14 16.76 21.22
N GLY A 142 4.37 17.38 20.33
CA GLY A 142 2.92 17.53 20.45
C GLY A 142 2.14 17.12 19.21
N ALA A 143 2.65 16.19 18.36
CA ALA A 143 1.94 15.72 17.16
C ALA A 143 0.68 14.87 17.45
N ASN A 144 0.31 14.70 18.71
CA ASN A 144 -0.89 13.98 19.11
C ASN A 144 -2.14 14.70 18.61
N THR A 145 -2.99 13.96 17.91
CA THR A 145 -4.19 14.43 17.24
C THR A 145 -3.92 15.35 16.02
N VAL A 146 -4.93 15.49 15.18
CA VAL A 146 -4.92 16.45 14.05
C VAL A 146 -4.80 17.93 14.48
N ARG A 147 -4.95 18.22 15.79
CA ARG A 147 -4.81 19.55 16.35
C ARG A 147 -3.45 19.79 16.99
N GLY A 148 -2.56 18.81 16.91
CA GLY A 148 -1.19 18.91 17.40
C GLY A 148 -0.31 19.81 16.53
N ASP A 149 0.99 19.75 16.81
CA ASP A 149 2.00 20.53 16.10
C ASP A 149 2.74 19.72 15.02
N GLY A 150 2.25 18.51 14.69
CA GLY A 150 2.91 17.63 13.73
C GLY A 150 2.93 18.21 12.31
N GLY A 151 4.12 18.39 11.78
CA GLY A 151 4.38 18.86 10.43
C GLY A 151 5.00 17.79 9.53
N LEU A 152 4.76 17.91 8.23
CA LEU A 152 5.36 17.05 7.21
C LEU A 152 5.99 17.94 6.14
N SER A 153 7.31 17.90 5.97
CA SER A 153 8.00 18.71 4.98
C SER A 153 9.24 18.01 4.38
N ARG A 154 9.88 18.68 3.42
CA ARG A 154 11.15 18.22 2.83
C ARG A 154 12.38 18.71 3.62
N ASP A 155 12.20 19.57 4.58
CA ASP A 155 13.29 20.08 5.41
C ASP A 155 13.83 18.95 6.30
N THR A 156 15.13 18.90 6.45
CA THR A 156 15.74 17.91 7.35
C THR A 156 15.51 18.31 8.80
N PRO A 157 14.97 17.40 9.64
CA PRO A 157 14.78 17.69 11.07
C PRO A 157 16.08 18.10 11.75
N ALA A 158 15.98 19.06 12.68
CA ALA A 158 17.05 19.40 13.62
C ALA A 158 16.94 18.50 14.87
N ASP A 159 17.35 18.99 16.00
CA ASP A 159 17.18 18.31 17.30
C ASP A 159 15.76 18.60 17.82
N GLU A 160 14.83 17.70 17.50
CA GLU A 160 13.42 17.84 17.84
C GLU A 160 13.03 16.94 19.02
N THR A 161 12.03 17.38 19.78
CA THR A 161 11.50 16.62 20.92
C THR A 161 10.68 15.44 20.41
N PRO A 162 10.92 14.20 20.90
CA PRO A 162 10.12 13.04 20.48
C PRO A 162 8.66 13.16 20.88
N ASP A 163 7.76 12.80 19.97
CA ASP A 163 6.35 12.61 20.28
C ASP A 163 6.12 11.38 21.13
N ARG A 164 5.12 11.43 21.98
CA ARG A 164 4.79 10.32 22.90
C ARG A 164 3.30 10.10 22.97
N PHE A 165 2.91 8.85 23.00
CA PHE A 165 1.52 8.44 23.26
C PHE A 165 1.49 7.16 24.09
N VAL A 166 0.34 6.86 24.66
CA VAL A 166 0.11 5.63 25.41
C VAL A 166 -0.78 4.74 24.57
N TYR A 167 -0.28 3.57 24.21
CA TYR A 167 -1.08 2.52 23.61
C TYR A 167 -1.83 1.74 24.71
N ASP A 168 -3.16 1.72 24.64
CA ASP A 168 -3.99 0.92 25.52
C ASP A 168 -4.66 -0.21 24.75
N PRO A 169 -4.27 -1.48 24.99
CA PRO A 169 -4.86 -2.63 24.29
C PRO A 169 -6.36 -2.85 24.60
N ALA A 170 -6.89 -2.25 25.68
CA ALA A 170 -8.32 -2.28 25.96
C ALA A 170 -9.13 -1.30 25.08
N PHE A 171 -8.47 -0.28 24.54
CA PHE A 171 -9.07 0.75 23.67
C PHE A 171 -8.22 1.00 22.42
N PRO A 172 -7.98 -0.03 21.58
CA PRO A 172 -7.11 0.11 20.42
C PRO A 172 -7.67 1.13 19.43
N VAL A 173 -6.79 1.71 18.63
CA VAL A 173 -7.19 2.55 17.50
C VAL A 173 -7.96 1.69 16.49
N GLN A 174 -9.20 2.08 16.20
CA GLN A 174 -10.05 1.34 15.27
C GLN A 174 -9.55 1.53 13.82
N THR A 175 -9.57 0.44 13.07
CA THR A 175 -9.34 0.50 11.63
C THR A 175 -10.58 1.07 10.94
N VAL A 176 -10.38 2.12 10.13
CA VAL A 176 -11.44 2.75 9.33
C VAL A 176 -10.99 2.73 7.88
N GLY A 177 -11.61 1.88 7.08
CA GLY A 177 -11.19 1.69 5.69
C GLY A 177 -9.80 1.06 5.55
N GLY A 178 -9.15 1.28 4.42
CA GLY A 178 -7.80 0.81 4.12
C GLY A 178 -7.74 -0.53 3.41
N ASN A 179 -6.57 -1.13 3.44
CA ASN A 179 -6.23 -2.37 2.76
C ASN A 179 -6.66 -3.58 3.58
N ASN A 180 -7.96 -3.84 3.60
CA ASN A 180 -8.55 -4.93 4.37
C ASN A 180 -9.17 -5.99 3.44
N CYS A 181 -9.55 -7.13 4.02
CA CYS A 181 -10.34 -8.14 3.31
C CYS A 181 -11.48 -8.71 4.16
N CYS A 182 -12.30 -9.46 3.47
CA CYS A 182 -13.06 -10.61 3.94
C CYS A 182 -14.37 -10.32 4.66
N SER A 183 -14.51 -9.25 5.43
CA SER A 183 -15.73 -8.93 6.18
C SER A 183 -16.03 -7.43 6.15
N PRO A 184 -16.47 -6.89 5.02
CA PRO A 184 -16.71 -5.44 4.86
C PRO A 184 -17.76 -4.90 5.83
N GLU A 185 -18.63 -5.76 6.35
CA GLU A 185 -19.64 -5.40 7.35
C GLU A 185 -19.03 -5.12 8.74
N LEU A 186 -17.86 -5.72 9.02
CA LEU A 186 -17.15 -5.57 10.28
C LEU A 186 -16.01 -4.55 10.18
N VAL A 187 -15.22 -4.67 9.11
CA VAL A 187 -14.09 -3.79 8.81
C VAL A 187 -14.19 -3.39 7.35
N PRO A 188 -14.77 -2.23 7.05
CA PRO A 188 -14.92 -1.77 5.68
C PRO A 188 -13.53 -1.57 5.04
N TRP A 189 -13.45 -1.83 3.76
CA TRP A 189 -12.25 -1.62 2.96
C TRP A 189 -12.38 -0.39 2.06
N GLY A 190 -11.25 0.17 1.65
CA GLY A 190 -11.20 1.31 0.74
C GLY A 190 -10.96 2.65 1.42
N PRO A 191 -11.16 3.76 0.68
CA PRO A 191 -10.96 5.11 1.18
C PRO A 191 -12.12 5.56 2.06
N TYR A 192 -11.80 5.97 3.28
CA TYR A 192 -12.73 6.52 4.26
C TYR A 192 -12.13 7.75 4.94
N ASP A 193 -13.00 8.56 5.52
CA ASP A 193 -12.61 9.76 6.26
C ASP A 193 -11.91 9.40 7.59
N GLN A 194 -10.65 9.76 7.71
CA GLN A 194 -9.82 9.46 8.87
C GLN A 194 -9.94 10.48 10.01
N ARG A 195 -10.66 11.61 9.85
CA ARG A 195 -10.73 12.68 10.86
C ARG A 195 -11.13 12.19 12.25
N ALA A 196 -12.03 11.21 12.35
CA ALA A 196 -12.43 10.66 13.65
C ALA A 196 -11.29 9.90 14.35
N VAL A 197 -10.45 9.20 13.58
CA VAL A 197 -9.25 8.51 14.08
C VAL A 197 -8.18 9.52 14.47
N GLU A 198 -7.96 10.54 13.64
CA GLU A 198 -6.95 11.59 13.83
C GLU A 198 -7.25 12.51 15.04
N MET A 199 -8.45 12.48 15.58
CA MET A 199 -8.81 13.20 16.81
C MET A 199 -8.36 12.51 18.11
N ARG A 200 -7.88 11.27 18.05
CA ARG A 200 -7.42 10.52 19.21
C ARG A 200 -6.05 11.00 19.69
N SER A 201 -5.87 11.02 21.01
CA SER A 201 -4.60 11.43 21.63
C SER A 201 -3.48 10.39 21.52
N ASP A 202 -3.81 9.16 21.11
CA ASP A 202 -2.91 8.07 20.85
C ASP A 202 -2.61 7.87 19.34
N VAL A 203 -2.96 8.87 18.53
CA VAL A 203 -2.63 8.94 17.10
C VAL A 203 -1.77 10.18 16.84
N LEU A 204 -0.58 9.99 16.31
CA LEU A 204 0.29 11.07 15.88
C LEU A 204 -0.07 11.47 14.45
N VAL A 205 -0.24 12.75 14.21
CA VAL A 205 -0.66 13.29 12.92
C VAL A 205 0.36 14.33 12.45
N TYR A 206 0.93 14.09 11.26
CA TYR A 206 1.91 15.00 10.65
C TYR A 206 1.33 15.46 9.31
N THR A 207 1.11 16.75 9.17
CA THR A 207 0.43 17.33 8.01
C THR A 207 1.34 18.30 7.28
N SER A 208 1.40 18.20 5.96
CA SER A 208 2.07 19.21 5.13
C SER A 208 1.26 20.50 5.08
N GLY A 209 1.88 21.58 4.68
CA GLY A 209 1.14 22.72 4.16
C GLY A 209 0.30 22.34 2.94
N PRO A 210 -0.67 23.17 2.54
CA PRO A 210 -1.37 22.97 1.27
C PRO A 210 -0.37 22.85 0.12
N LEU A 211 -0.58 21.85 -0.75
CA LEU A 211 0.27 21.70 -1.92
C LEU A 211 -0.05 22.83 -2.91
N GLU A 212 0.98 23.44 -3.48
CA GLU A 212 0.87 24.52 -4.46
C GLU A 212 0.58 23.99 -5.86
N GLU A 213 0.95 22.72 -6.12
CA GLU A 213 0.77 22.01 -7.38
C GLU A 213 0.25 20.59 -7.11
N ASP A 214 -0.35 19.99 -8.12
CA ASP A 214 -0.77 18.58 -8.05
C ASP A 214 0.45 17.69 -7.82
N LEU A 215 0.33 16.75 -6.88
CA LEU A 215 1.37 15.77 -6.57
C LEU A 215 0.87 14.38 -6.93
N GLU A 216 1.50 13.76 -7.93
CA GLU A 216 1.27 12.35 -8.22
C GLU A 216 2.19 11.47 -7.36
N VAL A 217 1.59 10.54 -6.63
CA VAL A 217 2.31 9.53 -5.86
C VAL A 217 2.01 8.16 -6.48
N THR A 218 2.91 7.70 -7.35
CA THR A 218 2.80 6.42 -8.05
C THR A 218 4.11 5.65 -7.88
N GLY A 219 4.12 4.74 -6.94
CA GLY A 219 5.32 3.99 -6.57
C GLY A 219 5.21 3.42 -5.15
N PRO A 220 6.19 2.62 -4.72
CA PRO A 220 6.27 2.14 -3.35
C PRO A 220 6.45 3.29 -2.35
N ILE A 221 5.69 3.23 -1.26
CA ILE A 221 5.78 4.20 -0.17
C ILE A 221 6.48 3.54 1.01
N LYS A 222 7.45 4.22 1.60
CA LYS A 222 8.22 3.72 2.73
C LYS A 222 8.17 4.73 3.89
N LEU A 223 7.64 4.29 5.03
CA LEU A 223 7.77 5.01 6.30
C LEU A 223 8.96 4.46 7.08
N VAL A 224 9.87 5.34 7.49
CA VAL A 224 11.01 5.00 8.35
C VAL A 224 10.80 5.72 9.68
N LEU A 225 10.63 4.95 10.75
CA LEU A 225 10.43 5.46 12.10
C LEU A 225 11.67 5.21 12.95
N HIS A 226 12.06 6.21 13.72
CA HIS A 226 12.94 6.04 14.88
C HIS A 226 12.02 5.97 16.10
N ALA A 227 11.82 4.77 16.65
CA ALA A 227 10.78 4.53 17.62
C ALA A 227 11.27 3.74 18.83
N ALA A 228 10.68 3.98 19.98
CA ALA A 228 10.92 3.26 21.23
C ALA A 228 9.61 2.94 21.93
N THR A 229 9.61 1.90 22.75
CA THR A 229 8.49 1.55 23.65
C THR A 229 9.06 1.11 24.99
N ASP A 230 8.27 1.18 26.03
CA ASP A 230 8.57 0.64 27.36
C ASP A 230 8.31 -0.86 27.47
N GLY A 231 7.68 -1.46 26.46
CA GLY A 231 7.41 -2.89 26.36
C GLY A 231 8.44 -3.64 25.51
N PRO A 232 8.42 -4.99 25.54
CA PRO A 232 9.33 -5.83 24.77
C PRO A 232 8.92 -6.00 23.31
N ASP A 233 7.69 -5.66 22.94
CA ASP A 233 7.14 -5.76 21.59
C ASP A 233 5.90 -4.86 21.43
N THR A 234 5.66 -4.40 20.21
CA THR A 234 4.46 -3.64 19.83
C THR A 234 4.26 -3.70 18.33
N ASP A 235 3.11 -3.23 17.84
CA ASP A 235 2.89 -3.01 16.42
C ASP A 235 2.96 -1.51 16.12
N TRP A 236 3.71 -1.15 15.07
CA TRP A 236 3.74 0.20 14.52
C TRP A 236 2.90 0.24 13.25
N THR A 237 1.98 1.17 13.19
CA THR A 237 1.13 1.39 12.01
C THR A 237 1.37 2.78 11.44
N GLY A 238 1.29 2.90 10.12
CA GLY A 238 1.37 4.17 9.44
C GLY A 238 0.35 4.25 8.32
N LYS A 239 -0.25 5.44 8.14
CA LYS A 239 -1.20 5.70 7.05
C LYS A 239 -0.75 6.93 6.28
N LEU A 240 -0.82 6.86 4.95
CA LEU A 240 -0.76 8.05 4.11
C LEU A 240 -2.19 8.52 3.83
N VAL A 241 -2.42 9.82 4.06
CA VAL A 241 -3.73 10.45 3.96
C VAL A 241 -3.64 11.66 3.03
N ASP A 242 -4.61 11.78 2.14
CA ASP A 242 -4.84 12.97 1.32
C ASP A 242 -5.95 13.81 1.93
N VAL A 243 -5.63 15.05 2.28
CA VAL A 243 -6.57 15.98 2.93
C VAL A 243 -7.11 16.96 1.92
N ALA A 244 -8.37 16.80 1.54
CA ALA A 244 -9.05 17.70 0.62
C ALA A 244 -9.32 19.09 1.24
N PRO A 245 -9.54 20.15 0.42
CA PRO A 245 -9.80 21.50 0.93
C PRO A 245 -11.00 21.63 1.88
N ASN A 246 -11.96 20.71 1.80
CA ASN A 246 -13.11 20.64 2.72
C ASN A 246 -12.81 19.90 4.02
N GLY A 247 -11.56 19.46 4.21
CA GLY A 247 -11.09 18.73 5.37
C GLY A 247 -11.35 17.22 5.32
N PHE A 248 -11.92 16.67 4.25
CA PHE A 248 -12.05 15.22 4.08
C PHE A 248 -10.66 14.59 4.03
N ALA A 249 -10.36 13.72 5.00
CA ALA A 249 -9.05 13.11 5.17
C ALA A 249 -9.09 11.66 4.65
N ARG A 250 -8.79 11.51 3.35
CA ARG A 250 -8.89 10.23 2.65
C ARG A 250 -7.62 9.39 2.86
N ASN A 251 -7.75 8.20 3.45
CA ASN A 251 -6.63 7.26 3.47
C ASN A 251 -6.32 6.76 2.05
N LEU A 252 -5.05 6.77 1.70
CA LEU A 252 -4.53 6.29 0.41
C LEU A 252 -3.96 4.89 0.53
N CYS A 253 -3.16 4.66 1.55
CA CYS A 253 -2.59 3.36 1.88
C CYS A 253 -2.24 3.31 3.36
N ASP A 254 -2.00 2.11 3.86
CA ASP A 254 -1.51 1.87 5.21
C ASP A 254 -0.49 0.73 5.24
N GLY A 255 0.21 0.64 6.36
CA GLY A 255 1.15 -0.43 6.63
C GLY A 255 1.25 -0.69 8.12
N ILE A 256 1.66 -1.91 8.46
CA ILE A 256 1.90 -2.35 9.82
C ILE A 256 3.20 -3.15 9.91
N LEU A 257 3.95 -2.92 10.97
CA LEU A 257 5.14 -3.70 11.29
C LEU A 257 5.15 -4.07 12.76
N ARG A 258 5.19 -5.37 13.05
CA ARG A 258 5.46 -5.86 14.39
C ARG A 258 6.93 -5.65 14.73
N ALA A 259 7.20 -4.94 15.80
CA ALA A 259 8.54 -4.45 16.14
C ALA A 259 9.58 -5.58 16.29
N ARG A 260 9.20 -6.73 16.83
CA ARG A 260 10.09 -7.90 16.90
C ARG A 260 10.51 -8.46 15.54
N CYS A 261 9.74 -8.17 14.47
CA CYS A 261 10.00 -8.61 13.11
C CYS A 261 10.70 -7.55 12.25
N ARG A 262 11.19 -6.45 12.85
CA ARG A 262 11.77 -5.29 12.15
C ARG A 262 13.00 -5.63 11.29
N GLU A 263 13.75 -6.64 11.68
CA GLU A 263 14.99 -7.07 11.00
C GLU A 263 14.78 -8.38 10.23
N SER A 264 13.96 -9.30 10.78
CA SER A 264 13.74 -10.62 10.19
C SER A 264 12.39 -11.18 10.58
N LEU A 265 11.70 -11.77 9.62
CA LEU A 265 10.46 -12.54 9.85
C LEU A 265 10.77 -13.95 10.37
N THR A 266 11.96 -14.48 10.07
CA THR A 266 12.40 -15.82 10.49
C THR A 266 13.07 -15.81 11.86
N GLU A 267 13.79 -14.73 12.18
CA GLU A 267 14.54 -14.57 13.43
C GLU A 267 14.06 -13.31 14.18
N PRO A 268 12.84 -13.33 14.74
CA PRO A 268 12.31 -12.17 15.44
C PRO A 268 13.11 -11.88 16.71
N SER A 269 13.36 -10.58 16.97
CA SER A 269 14.09 -10.13 18.17
C SER A 269 13.29 -9.11 18.96
N LEU A 270 13.12 -9.34 20.27
CA LEU A 270 12.40 -8.44 21.16
C LEU A 270 13.13 -7.08 21.30
N LEU A 271 12.37 -6.07 21.65
CA LEU A 271 12.89 -4.75 21.95
C LEU A 271 13.44 -4.67 23.38
N GLU A 272 14.44 -3.82 23.58
CA GLU A 272 14.84 -3.33 24.88
C GLU A 272 14.01 -2.10 25.24
N ALA A 273 13.45 -2.08 26.44
CA ALA A 273 12.60 -0.97 26.88
C ALA A 273 13.31 0.39 26.75
N ASN A 274 12.64 1.36 26.14
CA ASN A 274 13.10 2.73 25.93
C ASN A 274 14.33 2.89 25.02
N ARG A 275 14.79 1.83 24.37
CA ARG A 275 15.82 1.93 23.34
C ARG A 275 15.17 2.35 22.01
N VAL A 276 15.78 3.29 21.33
CA VAL A 276 15.36 3.70 19.99
C VAL A 276 15.89 2.74 18.93
N TYR A 277 15.02 2.32 18.06
CA TYR A 277 15.29 1.45 16.92
C TYR A 277 14.95 2.14 15.62
#